data_d9b5354aac75c937821b595478d7520d
#
_entry.id   d9b5354aac75c937821b595478d7520d
#
_cell.length_a   1.000
_cell.length_b   1.000
_cell.length_c   1.000
_cell.angle_alpha   90.00
_cell.angle_beta   90.00
_cell.angle_gamma   90.00
#
_symmetry.space_group_name_H-M   'P 1'
#
loop_
_entity.id
_entity.type
_entity.pdbx_description
1 polymer ?
#
loop_
_entity_poly.entity_id
_entity_poly.type
_entity_poly.pdbx_seq_one_letter_code
_entity_poly.pdbx_strand_id
1 'polypeptide(L)'
;LVKGDSGWILFDVLLTSETAAAALALANEQLGELPVRAVVYSHSHSDHFGGVRGVIIEQDVQSGLVQVIAPSGFMEEAIAENVYAGNAMSRRAGLQFGRGIPSGPYGQVDSAVGKALAAGTTGLIAPSLIIENGYEEHVIDGVRMVFQNTPGTEAPAEMNTWFPDEKVFWAAENITATVHNIYTLRGALVRDALQWSKQINEALYRFGQDAEVLVSSHNWPRWGNERIQQVMRTQRDAYANLNNQVLNLANQGVTINEIHN
;
A
#
# COMPACT_ATOMS: atom_id res chain seq x y z
N LEU A 1 -9.02 -4.86 -7.95
CA LEU A 1 -9.62 -4.78 -9.28
C LEU A 1 -11.04 -4.21 -9.15
N VAL A 2 -11.33 -3.13 -9.85
CA VAL A 2 -12.65 -2.49 -9.90
C VAL A 2 -13.11 -2.46 -11.34
N LYS A 3 -14.39 -2.77 -11.58
CA LYS A 3 -14.99 -2.71 -12.90
C LYS A 3 -15.51 -1.28 -13.13
N GLY A 4 -14.95 -0.62 -14.14
CA GLY A 4 -15.46 0.64 -14.66
C GLY A 4 -16.50 0.45 -15.78
N ASP A 5 -16.86 1.54 -16.43
CA ASP A 5 -17.81 1.54 -17.54
C ASP A 5 -17.29 0.79 -18.78
N SER A 6 -15.99 0.89 -19.05
CA SER A 6 -15.38 0.35 -20.27
C SER A 6 -14.20 -0.61 -20.02
N GLY A 7 -13.75 -0.80 -18.78
CA GLY A 7 -12.62 -1.66 -18.49
C GLY A 7 -12.33 -1.87 -17.01
N TRP A 8 -11.13 -2.37 -16.73
CA TRP A 8 -10.64 -2.59 -15.38
C TRP A 8 -9.85 -1.40 -14.85
N ILE A 9 -10.07 -1.07 -13.58
CA ILE A 9 -9.23 -0.18 -12.78
C ILE A 9 -8.49 -1.06 -11.78
N LEU A 10 -7.17 -1.11 -11.89
CA LEU A 10 -6.32 -1.94 -11.04
C LEU A 10 -5.78 -1.12 -9.88
N PHE A 11 -5.98 -1.58 -8.65
CA PHE A 11 -5.37 -1.03 -7.45
C PHE A 11 -4.18 -1.89 -7.08
N ASP A 12 -3.00 -1.35 -7.22
CA ASP A 12 -1.70 -2.01 -7.12
C ASP A 12 -1.54 -3.17 -8.14
N VAL A 13 -0.33 -3.45 -8.51
CA VAL A 13 -0.06 -4.40 -9.60
C VAL A 13 1.05 -5.39 -9.25
N LEU A 14 1.19 -5.71 -7.98
CA LEU A 14 2.15 -6.68 -7.46
C LEU A 14 3.62 -6.32 -7.76
N LEU A 15 4.53 -7.23 -7.41
CA LEU A 15 5.97 -7.00 -7.49
C LEU A 15 6.53 -7.21 -8.90
N THR A 16 6.02 -8.21 -9.64
CA THR A 16 6.61 -8.59 -10.93
C THR A 16 5.59 -8.62 -12.05
N SER A 17 6.05 -8.33 -13.26
CA SER A 17 5.22 -8.35 -14.48
C SER A 17 4.56 -9.69 -14.71
N GLU A 18 5.25 -10.79 -14.40
CA GLU A 18 4.77 -12.15 -14.59
C GLU A 18 3.61 -12.47 -13.63
N THR A 19 3.73 -12.07 -12.35
CA THR A 19 2.65 -12.27 -11.37
C THR A 19 1.45 -11.37 -11.64
N ALA A 20 1.69 -10.13 -12.06
CA ALA A 20 0.63 -9.19 -12.41
C ALA A 20 -0.16 -9.66 -13.65
N ALA A 21 0.55 -10.10 -14.69
CA ALA A 21 -0.07 -10.66 -15.89
C ALA A 21 -0.92 -11.90 -15.58
N ALA A 22 -0.39 -12.82 -14.76
CA ALA A 22 -1.12 -14.02 -14.36
C ALA A 22 -2.37 -13.69 -13.53
N ALA A 23 -2.29 -12.72 -12.62
CA ALA A 23 -3.42 -12.28 -11.81
C ALA A 23 -4.53 -11.63 -12.67
N LEU A 24 -4.15 -10.78 -13.63
CA LEU A 24 -5.09 -10.18 -14.58
C LEU A 24 -5.72 -11.22 -15.50
N ALA A 25 -4.94 -12.17 -15.99
CA ALA A 25 -5.45 -13.27 -16.82
C ALA A 25 -6.48 -14.11 -16.07
N LEU A 26 -6.21 -14.46 -14.80
CA LEU A 26 -7.17 -15.18 -13.96
C LEU A 26 -8.45 -14.35 -13.71
N ALA A 27 -8.31 -13.05 -13.46
CA ALA A 27 -9.47 -12.17 -13.30
C ALA A 27 -10.32 -12.13 -14.57
N ASN A 28 -9.70 -11.98 -15.74
CA ASN A 28 -10.37 -11.98 -17.04
C ASN A 28 -11.06 -13.33 -17.32
N GLU A 29 -10.43 -14.45 -16.98
CA GLU A 29 -11.04 -15.78 -17.11
C GLU A 29 -12.31 -15.94 -16.27
N GLN A 30 -12.29 -15.42 -15.03
CA GLN A 30 -13.39 -15.61 -14.08
C GLN A 30 -14.50 -14.56 -14.19
N LEU A 31 -14.17 -13.33 -14.58
CA LEU A 31 -15.08 -12.17 -14.54
C LEU A 31 -15.43 -11.61 -15.93
N GLY A 32 -14.80 -12.13 -16.97
CA GLY A 32 -14.92 -11.64 -18.35
C GLY A 32 -13.76 -10.74 -18.75
N GLU A 33 -13.30 -10.87 -19.99
CA GLU A 33 -12.17 -10.11 -20.51
C GLU A 33 -12.54 -8.65 -20.75
N LEU A 34 -11.80 -7.75 -20.12
CA LEU A 34 -11.91 -6.30 -20.28
C LEU A 34 -10.51 -5.67 -20.39
N PRO A 35 -10.38 -4.57 -21.15
CA PRO A 35 -9.13 -3.81 -21.19
C PRO A 35 -8.87 -3.11 -19.85
N VAL A 36 -7.62 -2.86 -19.51
CA VAL A 36 -7.25 -1.99 -18.40
C VAL A 36 -7.45 -0.54 -18.81
N ARG A 37 -8.12 0.26 -17.97
CA ARG A 37 -8.36 1.70 -18.17
C ARG A 37 -7.58 2.57 -17.21
N ALA A 38 -7.35 2.06 -16.00
CA ALA A 38 -6.48 2.77 -15.06
C ALA A 38 -5.70 1.79 -14.18
N VAL A 39 -4.56 2.26 -13.69
CA VAL A 39 -3.76 1.65 -12.63
C VAL A 39 -3.58 2.70 -11.54
N VAL A 40 -3.88 2.35 -10.31
CA VAL A 40 -3.69 3.20 -9.13
C VAL A 40 -2.57 2.60 -8.29
N TYR A 41 -1.48 3.31 -8.15
CA TYR A 41 -0.44 2.99 -7.20
C TYR A 41 -0.81 3.57 -5.84
N SER A 42 -1.02 2.72 -4.85
CA SER A 42 -1.36 3.19 -3.51
C SER A 42 -0.18 3.89 -2.84
N HIS A 43 1.04 3.40 -3.05
CA HIS A 43 2.25 3.94 -2.45
C HIS A 43 3.53 3.52 -3.19
N SER A 44 4.68 4.02 -2.73
CA SER A 44 5.96 3.96 -3.41
C SER A 44 6.77 2.67 -3.21
N HIS A 45 6.25 1.64 -2.55
CA HIS A 45 6.92 0.34 -2.43
C HIS A 45 6.74 -0.52 -3.69
N SER A 46 7.79 -1.25 -4.05
CA SER A 46 7.87 -1.93 -5.35
C SER A 46 6.87 -3.06 -5.54
N ASP A 47 6.38 -3.68 -4.50
CA ASP A 47 5.37 -4.73 -4.54
C ASP A 47 3.95 -4.21 -4.85
N HIS A 48 3.79 -2.89 -4.97
CA HIS A 48 2.54 -2.24 -5.36
C HIS A 48 2.56 -1.69 -6.79
N PHE A 49 3.75 -1.41 -7.35
CA PHE A 49 3.86 -0.90 -8.71
C PHE A 49 4.73 -1.75 -9.66
N GLY A 50 5.56 -2.63 -9.11
CA GLY A 50 6.63 -3.30 -9.86
C GLY A 50 6.15 -4.17 -11.02
N GLY A 51 4.94 -4.72 -10.95
CA GLY A 51 4.35 -5.56 -11.97
C GLY A 51 3.64 -4.82 -13.10
N VAL A 52 3.64 -3.49 -13.13
CA VAL A 52 2.83 -2.68 -14.04
C VAL A 52 3.00 -3.03 -15.52
N ARG A 53 4.22 -3.36 -15.95
CA ARG A 53 4.52 -3.74 -17.34
C ARG A 53 3.96 -5.13 -17.74
N GLY A 54 3.41 -5.88 -16.79
CA GLY A 54 2.66 -7.10 -17.04
C GLY A 54 1.19 -6.89 -17.37
N VAL A 55 0.66 -5.69 -17.12
CA VAL A 55 -0.77 -5.40 -17.26
C VAL A 55 -1.07 -4.25 -18.24
N ILE A 56 -0.13 -3.33 -18.44
CA ILE A 56 -0.24 -2.21 -19.41
C ILE A 56 1.10 -1.96 -20.09
N ILE A 57 1.06 -1.25 -21.23
CA ILE A 57 2.24 -0.76 -21.91
C ILE A 57 2.32 0.76 -21.82
N GLU A 58 3.54 1.29 -21.81
CA GLU A 58 3.80 2.72 -21.66
C GLU A 58 3.17 3.58 -22.77
N GLN A 59 3.06 3.02 -23.98
CA GLN A 59 2.44 3.70 -25.13
C GLN A 59 0.95 3.98 -24.89
N ASP A 60 0.22 3.08 -24.19
CA ASP A 60 -1.20 3.29 -23.89
C ASP A 60 -1.39 4.44 -22.89
N VAL A 61 -0.44 4.60 -21.95
CA VAL A 61 -0.44 5.73 -21.02
C VAL A 61 -0.13 7.04 -21.74
N GLN A 62 0.88 7.04 -22.63
CA GLN A 62 1.25 8.21 -23.42
C GLN A 62 0.14 8.66 -24.38
N SER A 63 -0.65 7.73 -24.90
CA SER A 63 -1.79 8.03 -25.78
C SER A 63 -3.07 8.41 -25.02
N GLY A 64 -3.08 8.29 -23.69
CA GLY A 64 -4.26 8.56 -22.85
C GLY A 64 -5.30 7.45 -22.83
N LEU A 65 -5.00 6.28 -23.39
CA LEU A 65 -5.89 5.10 -23.34
C LEU A 65 -5.98 4.51 -21.92
N VAL A 66 -4.89 4.61 -21.16
CA VAL A 66 -4.78 4.14 -19.79
C VAL A 66 -4.28 5.28 -18.90
N GLN A 67 -4.89 5.49 -17.74
CA GLN A 67 -4.37 6.40 -16.72
C GLN A 67 -3.54 5.63 -15.70
N VAL A 68 -2.42 6.21 -15.27
CA VAL A 68 -1.66 5.76 -14.11
C VAL A 68 -1.73 6.85 -13.05
N ILE A 69 -2.27 6.52 -11.89
CA ILE A 69 -2.60 7.45 -10.81
C ILE A 69 -1.73 7.13 -9.61
N ALA A 70 -1.16 8.14 -8.97
CA ALA A 70 -0.30 7.96 -7.80
C ALA A 70 -0.40 9.13 -6.81
N PRO A 71 -0.02 8.93 -5.54
CA PRO A 71 0.08 10.01 -4.57
C PRO A 71 1.21 10.99 -4.90
N SER A 72 1.11 12.20 -4.37
CA SER A 72 2.18 13.21 -4.42
C SER A 72 3.48 12.64 -3.86
N GLY A 73 4.62 12.95 -4.52
CA GLY A 73 5.94 12.45 -4.14
C GLY A 73 6.25 11.01 -4.59
N PHE A 74 5.31 10.30 -5.19
CA PHE A 74 5.47 8.88 -5.55
C PHE A 74 6.76 8.60 -6.35
N MET A 75 7.02 9.35 -7.42
CA MET A 75 8.19 9.09 -8.29
C MET A 75 9.51 9.30 -7.58
N GLU A 76 9.60 10.36 -6.77
CA GLU A 76 10.80 10.66 -5.98
C GLU A 76 11.11 9.53 -5.01
N GLU A 77 10.12 9.10 -4.24
CA GLU A 77 10.27 8.06 -3.22
C GLU A 77 10.50 6.67 -3.84
N ALA A 78 9.79 6.32 -4.90
CA ALA A 78 9.99 5.05 -5.59
C ALA A 78 11.42 4.94 -6.18
N ILE A 79 11.95 6.03 -6.73
CA ILE A 79 13.33 6.06 -7.27
C ILE A 79 14.35 6.07 -6.13
N ALA A 80 14.12 6.86 -5.08
CA ALA A 80 15.04 6.94 -3.95
C ALA A 80 15.26 5.57 -3.30
N GLU A 81 14.18 4.84 -3.05
CA GLU A 81 14.25 3.54 -2.37
C GLU A 81 14.73 2.41 -3.29
N ASN A 82 14.21 2.32 -4.52
CA ASN A 82 14.43 1.15 -5.36
C ASN A 82 15.61 1.29 -6.34
N VAL A 83 16.03 2.51 -6.66
CA VAL A 83 17.14 2.77 -7.57
C VAL A 83 18.33 3.34 -6.81
N TYR A 84 18.17 4.46 -6.14
CA TYR A 84 19.25 5.17 -5.47
C TYR A 84 19.84 4.34 -4.32
N ALA A 85 19.00 3.83 -3.44
CA ALA A 85 19.39 2.92 -2.35
C ALA A 85 19.27 1.43 -2.74
N GLY A 86 18.85 1.09 -3.95
CA GLY A 86 18.38 -0.22 -4.37
C GLY A 86 19.30 -1.38 -4.03
N ASN A 87 20.61 -1.27 -4.30
CA ASN A 87 21.59 -2.32 -3.96
C ASN A 87 21.74 -2.55 -2.45
N ALA A 88 21.72 -1.48 -1.65
CA ALA A 88 21.82 -1.57 -0.20
C ALA A 88 20.53 -2.18 0.38
N MET A 89 19.39 -1.72 -0.11
CA MET A 89 18.06 -2.22 0.26
C MET A 89 17.91 -3.71 -0.09
N SER A 90 18.28 -4.12 -1.29
CA SER A 90 18.19 -5.51 -1.74
C SER A 90 19.02 -6.47 -0.88
N ARG A 91 20.25 -6.08 -0.50
CA ARG A 91 21.09 -6.88 0.41
C ARG A 91 20.45 -7.03 1.79
N ARG A 92 19.95 -5.94 2.37
CA ARG A 92 19.29 -5.94 3.68
C ARG A 92 17.95 -6.64 3.67
N ALA A 93 17.20 -6.53 2.58
CA ALA A 93 15.96 -7.29 2.38
C ALA A 93 16.21 -8.81 2.40
N GLY A 94 17.35 -9.28 1.91
CA GLY A 94 17.77 -10.67 2.05
C GLY A 94 17.82 -11.16 3.49
N LEU A 95 18.24 -10.30 4.43
CA LEU A 95 18.21 -10.58 5.87
C LEU A 95 16.80 -10.44 6.45
N GLN A 96 16.09 -9.38 6.09
CA GLN A 96 14.71 -9.14 6.56
C GLN A 96 13.75 -10.29 6.24
N PHE A 97 13.84 -10.83 5.03
CA PHE A 97 12.95 -11.90 4.54
C PHE A 97 13.56 -13.31 4.65
N GLY A 98 14.71 -13.45 5.29
CA GLY A 98 15.33 -14.75 5.54
C GLY A 98 15.74 -15.52 4.28
N ARG A 99 16.10 -14.86 3.18
CA ARG A 99 16.39 -15.50 1.87
C ARG A 99 17.49 -16.56 1.92
N GLY A 100 18.40 -16.50 2.89
CA GLY A 100 19.47 -17.47 3.08
C GLY A 100 19.12 -18.63 4.00
N ILE A 101 17.92 -18.67 4.56
CA ILE A 101 17.47 -19.68 5.49
C ILE A 101 16.68 -20.75 4.72
N PRO A 102 17.02 -22.05 4.84
CA PRO A 102 16.24 -23.10 4.21
C PRO A 102 14.77 -23.10 4.64
N SER A 103 13.87 -23.31 3.70
CA SER A 103 12.44 -23.41 4.00
C SER A 103 12.14 -24.67 4.80
N GLY A 104 11.36 -24.55 5.87
CA GLY A 104 10.97 -25.67 6.72
C GLY A 104 10.58 -25.24 8.13
N PRO A 105 10.10 -26.19 8.97
CA PRO A 105 9.59 -25.90 10.30
C PRO A 105 10.66 -25.35 11.27
N TYR A 106 11.93 -25.59 10.97
CA TYR A 106 13.08 -25.12 11.75
C TYR A 106 13.88 -24.01 11.05
N GLY A 107 13.36 -23.51 9.94
CA GLY A 107 13.97 -22.47 9.14
C GLY A 107 12.99 -21.36 8.80
N GLN A 108 12.95 -20.95 7.53
CA GLN A 108 11.99 -19.98 7.04
C GLN A 108 10.64 -20.66 6.78
N VAL A 109 9.62 -20.32 7.54
CA VAL A 109 8.24 -20.80 7.37
C VAL A 109 7.49 -19.96 6.34
N ASP A 110 7.59 -18.61 6.48
CA ASP A 110 7.08 -17.65 5.54
C ASP A 110 7.74 -16.27 5.75
N SER A 111 7.43 -15.30 4.90
CA SER A 111 8.02 -13.95 4.94
C SER A 111 7.09 -12.88 5.53
N ALA A 112 6.00 -13.27 6.21
CA ALA A 112 4.92 -12.44 6.73
C ALA A 112 4.07 -11.71 5.66
N VAL A 113 4.57 -11.55 4.45
CA VAL A 113 3.85 -11.02 3.28
C VAL A 113 3.50 -12.11 2.26
N GLY A 114 3.72 -13.36 2.62
CA GLY A 114 3.47 -14.55 1.80
C GLY A 114 4.54 -15.62 1.99
N LYS A 115 4.42 -16.73 1.30
CA LYS A 115 5.38 -17.85 1.42
C LYS A 115 6.77 -17.52 0.90
N ALA A 116 6.83 -16.68 -0.13
CA ALA A 116 8.08 -16.16 -0.69
C ALA A 116 7.78 -14.86 -1.45
N LEU A 117 8.81 -14.04 -1.64
CA LEU A 117 8.72 -12.92 -2.56
C LEU A 117 8.71 -13.44 -4.01
N ALA A 118 7.89 -12.82 -4.86
CA ALA A 118 7.87 -13.13 -6.27
C ALA A 118 9.24 -12.86 -6.90
N ALA A 119 9.68 -13.77 -7.77
CA ALA A 119 10.86 -13.59 -8.61
C ALA A 119 10.41 -13.36 -10.06
N GLY A 120 10.98 -12.34 -10.70
CA GLY A 120 10.60 -11.98 -12.07
C GLY A 120 11.07 -10.58 -12.44
N THR A 121 10.45 -10.00 -13.46
CA THR A 121 10.78 -8.68 -14.00
C THR A 121 10.03 -7.59 -13.25
N THR A 122 10.75 -6.66 -12.67
CA THR A 122 10.19 -5.47 -12.00
C THR A 122 10.32 -4.26 -12.92
N GLY A 123 9.29 -3.43 -12.98
CA GLY A 123 9.27 -2.22 -13.80
C GLY A 123 8.52 -1.07 -13.14
N LEU A 124 8.56 0.08 -13.79
CA LEU A 124 7.81 1.26 -13.41
C LEU A 124 7.33 1.96 -14.69
N ILE A 125 6.11 2.44 -14.68
CA ILE A 125 5.57 3.40 -15.66
C ILE A 125 5.20 4.65 -14.86
N ALA A 126 5.68 5.81 -15.30
CA ALA A 126 5.43 7.06 -14.61
C ALA A 126 3.92 7.37 -14.55
N PRO A 127 3.41 7.88 -13.42
CA PRO A 127 2.03 8.31 -13.31
C PRO A 127 1.69 9.41 -14.32
N SER A 128 0.49 9.34 -14.90
CA SER A 128 -0.09 10.38 -15.75
C SER A 128 -1.00 11.34 -14.98
N LEU A 129 -1.43 10.94 -13.79
CA LEU A 129 -2.21 11.75 -12.85
C LEU A 129 -1.62 11.63 -11.45
N ILE A 130 -1.28 12.75 -10.84
CA ILE A 130 -0.82 12.84 -9.46
C ILE A 130 -1.92 13.43 -8.59
N ILE A 131 -2.19 12.80 -7.45
CA ILE A 131 -3.08 13.33 -6.43
C ILE A 131 -2.25 14.27 -5.54
N GLU A 132 -2.38 15.57 -5.77
CA GLU A 132 -1.50 16.59 -5.16
C GLU A 132 -1.97 17.05 -3.78
N ASN A 133 -3.29 17.14 -3.60
CA ASN A 133 -3.87 17.67 -2.39
C ASN A 133 -4.13 16.58 -1.34
N GLY A 134 -4.38 17.00 -0.10
CA GLY A 134 -4.74 16.08 0.97
C GLY A 134 -5.96 15.23 0.66
N TYR A 135 -6.93 15.80 -0.06
CA TYR A 135 -8.13 15.11 -0.58
C TYR A 135 -8.46 15.59 -1.98
N GLU A 136 -8.73 14.63 -2.86
CA GLU A 136 -9.20 14.92 -4.23
C GLU A 136 -10.29 13.92 -4.64
N GLU A 137 -11.32 14.42 -5.33
CA GLU A 137 -12.36 13.58 -5.92
C GLU A 137 -12.16 13.50 -7.43
N HIS A 138 -12.18 12.29 -7.97
CA HIS A 138 -12.09 12.02 -9.40
C HIS A 138 -13.13 10.99 -9.83
N VAL A 139 -13.53 11.04 -11.09
CA VAL A 139 -14.30 9.99 -11.74
C VAL A 139 -13.41 9.32 -12.78
N ILE A 140 -13.09 8.05 -12.57
CA ILE A 140 -12.21 7.25 -13.39
C ILE A 140 -13.01 6.13 -14.04
N ASP A 141 -13.09 6.11 -15.37
CA ASP A 141 -13.90 5.15 -16.13
C ASP A 141 -15.32 4.94 -15.53
N GLY A 142 -15.99 6.04 -15.19
CA GLY A 142 -17.32 6.04 -14.58
C GLY A 142 -17.37 5.79 -13.07
N VAL A 143 -16.31 5.38 -12.44
CA VAL A 143 -16.25 5.10 -10.99
C VAL A 143 -15.82 6.35 -10.22
N ARG A 144 -16.63 6.77 -9.27
CA ARG A 144 -16.35 7.91 -8.40
C ARG A 144 -15.43 7.50 -7.25
N MET A 145 -14.34 8.23 -7.07
CA MET A 145 -13.30 7.94 -6.08
C MET A 145 -12.90 9.20 -5.34
N VAL A 146 -12.73 9.12 -4.03
CA VAL A 146 -12.12 10.17 -3.21
C VAL A 146 -10.78 9.66 -2.68
N PHE A 147 -9.70 10.28 -3.12
CA PHE A 147 -8.36 9.98 -2.68
C PHE A 147 -8.01 10.80 -1.44
N GLN A 148 -7.30 10.17 -0.50
CA GLN A 148 -6.71 10.82 0.67
C GLN A 148 -5.21 10.58 0.65
N ASN A 149 -4.40 11.62 0.43
CA ASN A 149 -2.96 11.52 0.63
C ASN A 149 -2.61 11.33 2.11
N THR A 150 -1.75 10.35 2.39
CA THR A 150 -1.34 9.97 3.75
C THR A 150 0.19 9.87 3.87
N PRO A 151 0.94 10.94 3.53
CA PRO A 151 2.39 10.89 3.47
C PRO A 151 3.00 10.60 4.85
N GLY A 152 4.11 9.84 4.85
CA GLY A 152 4.87 9.52 6.06
C GLY A 152 4.20 8.49 6.98
N THR A 153 3.22 7.75 6.45
CA THR A 153 2.56 6.64 7.14
C THR A 153 3.32 5.34 6.89
N GLU A 154 2.76 4.33 6.21
CA GLU A 154 3.47 3.11 5.85
C GLU A 154 4.59 3.39 4.84
N ALA A 155 4.35 4.30 3.89
CA ALA A 155 5.34 4.81 2.97
C ALA A 155 5.43 6.35 3.01
N PRO A 156 6.56 6.93 2.54
CA PRO A 156 6.69 8.39 2.43
C PRO A 156 5.64 9.01 1.52
N ALA A 157 5.32 8.35 0.41
CA ALA A 157 4.24 8.70 -0.51
C ALA A 157 3.21 7.57 -0.52
N GLU A 158 2.05 7.83 0.04
CA GLU A 158 0.95 6.87 0.18
C GLU A 158 -0.41 7.55 0.12
N MET A 159 -1.43 6.85 -0.35
CA MET A 159 -2.82 7.34 -0.35
C MET A 159 -3.84 6.24 -0.15
N ASN A 160 -4.92 6.58 0.55
CA ASN A 160 -6.14 5.79 0.65
C ASN A 160 -7.11 6.19 -0.47
N THR A 161 -8.08 5.30 -0.77
CA THR A 161 -9.16 5.59 -1.72
C THR A 161 -10.51 5.19 -1.12
N TRP A 162 -11.46 6.12 -1.14
CA TRP A 162 -12.85 5.91 -0.77
C TRP A 162 -13.72 5.83 -2.01
N PHE A 163 -14.57 4.80 -2.09
CA PHE A 163 -15.59 4.60 -3.13
C PHE A 163 -16.97 4.90 -2.51
N PRO A 164 -17.48 6.13 -2.68
CA PRO A 164 -18.69 6.55 -1.96
C PRO A 164 -19.95 5.81 -2.39
N ASP A 165 -20.07 5.44 -3.65
CA ASP A 165 -21.26 4.80 -4.20
C ASP A 165 -21.33 3.31 -3.80
N GLU A 166 -20.16 2.65 -3.67
CA GLU A 166 -20.01 1.25 -3.24
C GLU A 166 -19.83 1.11 -1.72
N LYS A 167 -19.56 2.21 -1.01
CA LYS A 167 -19.21 2.25 0.41
C LYS A 167 -18.01 1.36 0.75
N VAL A 168 -17.04 1.34 -0.14
CA VAL A 168 -15.79 0.60 0.00
C VAL A 168 -14.66 1.55 0.35
N PHE A 169 -13.89 1.24 1.40
CA PHE A 169 -12.68 1.95 1.76
C PHE A 169 -11.45 1.10 1.47
N TRP A 170 -10.67 1.51 0.48
CA TRP A 170 -9.35 0.97 0.20
C TRP A 170 -8.33 1.75 1.04
N ALA A 171 -7.78 1.10 2.05
CA ALA A 171 -6.88 1.72 3.02
C ALA A 171 -5.40 1.50 2.69
N ALA A 172 -5.07 1.14 1.47
CA ALA A 172 -3.69 0.85 1.05
C ALA A 172 -2.99 -0.09 2.04
N GLU A 173 -1.87 0.30 2.61
CA GLU A 173 -1.21 -0.42 3.71
C GLU A 173 -1.31 0.31 5.06
N ASN A 174 -2.06 1.42 5.09
CA ASN A 174 -2.28 2.22 6.30
C ASN A 174 -3.06 1.49 7.38
N ILE A 175 -4.02 0.62 7.01
CA ILE A 175 -4.89 -0.10 7.95
C ILE A 175 -4.92 -1.57 7.55
N THR A 176 -4.05 -2.35 8.16
CA THR A 176 -3.89 -3.80 7.90
C THR A 176 -4.55 -4.67 8.98
N ALA A 177 -4.38 -5.99 8.94
CA ALA A 177 -4.90 -6.88 9.98
C ALA A 177 -4.05 -6.88 11.24
N THR A 178 -2.80 -6.47 11.13
CA THR A 178 -1.79 -6.45 12.18
C THR A 178 -1.21 -5.05 12.29
N VAL A 179 -0.55 -4.74 13.41
CA VAL A 179 0.23 -3.52 13.52
C VAL A 179 1.47 -3.66 12.64
N HIS A 180 1.60 -2.79 11.65
CA HIS A 180 2.77 -2.74 10.78
C HIS A 180 3.97 -2.15 11.52
N ASN A 181 5.17 -2.56 11.18
CA ASN A 181 6.38 -2.02 11.80
C ASN A 181 6.58 -0.53 11.47
N ILE A 182 7.18 0.21 12.41
CA ILE A 182 7.53 1.63 12.22
C ILE A 182 8.88 1.78 11.51
N TYR A 183 9.76 0.77 11.64
CA TYR A 183 11.08 0.73 11.01
C TYR A 183 11.35 -0.64 10.41
N THR A 184 11.77 -0.67 9.15
CA THR A 184 12.10 -1.92 8.46
C THR A 184 13.60 -2.20 8.51
N LEU A 185 13.97 -3.48 8.66
CA LEU A 185 15.39 -3.90 8.67
C LEU A 185 16.07 -3.63 7.32
N ARG A 186 15.33 -3.58 6.22
CA ARG A 186 15.89 -3.24 4.91
C ARG A 186 16.38 -1.78 4.85
N GLY A 187 15.90 -0.90 5.73
CA GLY A 187 16.39 0.46 5.89
C GLY A 187 15.59 1.53 5.15
N ALA A 188 14.28 1.33 4.95
CA ALA A 188 13.38 2.40 4.53
C ALA A 188 13.37 3.56 5.55
N LEU A 189 12.87 4.72 5.15
CA LEU A 189 12.67 5.84 6.07
C LEU A 189 11.84 5.40 7.28
N VAL A 190 12.20 5.92 8.47
CA VAL A 190 11.44 5.67 9.70
C VAL A 190 10.05 6.30 9.55
N ARG A 191 9.02 5.52 9.81
CA ARG A 191 7.62 5.94 9.72
C ARG A 191 7.23 6.78 10.92
N ASP A 192 6.40 7.79 10.71
CA ASP A 192 5.89 8.63 11.79
C ASP A 192 4.61 8.05 12.38
N ALA A 193 4.75 7.37 13.53
CA ALA A 193 3.63 6.71 14.20
C ALA A 193 2.53 7.71 14.62
N LEU A 194 2.88 8.94 15.01
CA LEU A 194 1.90 9.95 15.37
C LEU A 194 1.16 10.46 14.14
N GLN A 195 1.87 10.75 13.05
CA GLN A 195 1.24 11.16 11.80
C GLN A 195 0.34 10.05 11.25
N TRP A 196 0.80 8.81 11.30
CA TRP A 196 0.01 7.64 10.89
C TRP A 196 -1.31 7.53 11.68
N SER A 197 -1.23 7.65 13.01
CA SER A 197 -2.41 7.72 13.87
C SER A 197 -3.39 8.81 13.47
N LYS A 198 -2.89 10.03 13.16
CA LYS A 198 -3.72 11.15 12.72
C LYS A 198 -4.40 10.87 11.38
N GLN A 199 -3.69 10.31 10.41
CA GLN A 199 -4.25 9.95 9.10
C GLN A 199 -5.36 8.90 9.22
N ILE A 200 -5.16 7.88 10.06
CA ILE A 200 -6.22 6.90 10.35
C ILE A 200 -7.42 7.57 11.02
N ASN A 201 -7.18 8.49 11.94
CA ASN A 201 -8.25 9.22 12.62
C ASN A 201 -9.09 10.07 11.64
N GLU A 202 -8.44 10.77 10.71
CA GLU A 202 -9.13 11.53 9.67
C GLU A 202 -9.97 10.62 8.77
N ALA A 203 -9.40 9.49 8.30
CA ALA A 203 -10.12 8.51 7.52
C ALA A 203 -11.33 7.91 8.28
N LEU A 204 -11.17 7.62 9.57
CA LEU A 204 -12.25 7.10 10.41
C LEU A 204 -13.46 8.03 10.47
N TYR A 205 -13.22 9.33 10.66
CA TYR A 205 -14.31 10.30 10.74
C TYR A 205 -14.87 10.71 9.39
N ARG A 206 -14.08 10.61 8.31
CA ARG A 206 -14.51 11.01 6.98
C ARG A 206 -15.18 9.88 6.21
N PHE A 207 -14.68 8.66 6.31
CA PHE A 207 -15.12 7.51 5.52
C PHE A 207 -15.61 6.34 6.39
N GLY A 208 -14.98 6.14 7.55
CA GLY A 208 -15.21 4.97 8.38
C GLY A 208 -16.64 4.85 8.90
N GLN A 209 -17.40 5.94 9.00
CA GLN A 209 -18.79 5.90 9.45
C GLN A 209 -19.72 5.30 8.41
N ASP A 210 -19.40 5.46 7.12
CA ASP A 210 -20.21 5.00 6.00
C ASP A 210 -19.68 3.73 5.34
N ALA A 211 -18.43 3.33 5.66
CA ALA A 211 -17.78 2.18 5.06
C ALA A 211 -18.47 0.87 5.44
N GLU A 212 -18.85 0.09 4.45
CA GLU A 212 -19.39 -1.26 4.62
C GLU A 212 -18.38 -2.34 4.34
N VAL A 213 -17.33 -2.02 3.54
CA VAL A 213 -16.20 -2.89 3.26
C VAL A 213 -14.89 -2.11 3.41
N LEU A 214 -13.94 -2.70 4.13
CA LEU A 214 -12.55 -2.25 4.21
C LEU A 214 -11.66 -3.22 3.46
N VAL A 215 -10.89 -2.72 2.50
CA VAL A 215 -9.89 -3.46 1.75
C VAL A 215 -8.52 -2.88 2.04
N SER A 216 -7.52 -3.71 2.23
CA SER A 216 -6.14 -3.30 2.44
C SER A 216 -5.18 -4.27 1.77
N SER A 217 -3.98 -3.78 1.47
CA SER A 217 -2.90 -4.61 0.93
C SER A 217 -2.51 -5.71 1.93
N HIS A 218 -2.07 -6.85 1.41
CA HIS A 218 -1.57 -8.02 2.15
C HIS A 218 -2.57 -8.68 3.09
N ASN A 219 -3.85 -8.27 3.09
CA ASN A 219 -4.85 -8.77 4.03
C ASN A 219 -6.20 -9.04 3.34
N TRP A 220 -7.01 -9.86 4.00
CA TRP A 220 -8.37 -10.14 3.57
C TRP A 220 -9.29 -8.94 3.80
N PRO A 221 -10.27 -8.70 2.91
CA PRO A 221 -11.30 -7.70 3.12
C PRO A 221 -12.07 -7.90 4.44
N ARG A 222 -12.55 -6.81 5.00
CA ARG A 222 -13.42 -6.82 6.19
C ARG A 222 -14.77 -6.22 5.85
N TRP A 223 -15.81 -6.86 6.32
CA TRP A 223 -17.20 -6.45 6.14
C TRP A 223 -17.83 -6.05 7.47
N GLY A 224 -18.75 -5.12 7.41
CA GLY A 224 -19.52 -4.63 8.54
C GLY A 224 -18.92 -3.39 9.19
N ASN A 225 -19.71 -2.31 9.18
CA ASN A 225 -19.29 -0.97 9.60
C ASN A 225 -18.72 -0.92 11.02
N GLU A 226 -19.38 -1.56 11.99
CA GLU A 226 -18.92 -1.58 13.38
C GLU A 226 -17.53 -2.20 13.52
N ARG A 227 -17.28 -3.34 12.84
CA ARG A 227 -16.00 -4.02 12.83
C ARG A 227 -14.92 -3.17 12.17
N ILE A 228 -15.26 -2.51 11.07
CA ILE A 228 -14.34 -1.60 10.35
C ILE A 228 -13.91 -0.47 11.27
N GLN A 229 -14.87 0.22 11.89
CA GLN A 229 -14.58 1.29 12.83
C GLN A 229 -13.75 0.82 14.03
N GLN A 230 -14.02 -0.39 14.56
CA GLN A 230 -13.23 -0.97 15.64
C GLN A 230 -11.77 -1.18 15.22
N VAL A 231 -11.52 -1.77 14.05
CA VAL A 231 -10.16 -1.98 13.51
C VAL A 231 -9.45 -0.65 13.34
N MET A 232 -10.10 0.34 12.73
CA MET A 232 -9.52 1.68 12.52
C MET A 232 -9.16 2.35 13.86
N ARG A 233 -10.05 2.32 14.85
CA ARG A 233 -9.77 2.88 16.19
C ARG A 233 -8.61 2.15 16.87
N THR A 234 -8.60 0.81 16.82
CA THR A 234 -7.55 0.01 17.46
C THR A 234 -6.18 0.30 16.88
N GLN A 235 -6.05 0.39 15.55
CA GLN A 235 -4.76 0.69 14.91
C GLN A 235 -4.33 2.14 15.14
N ARG A 236 -5.25 3.10 15.01
CA ARG A 236 -5.00 4.50 15.37
C ARG A 236 -4.42 4.62 16.79
N ASP A 237 -5.08 3.98 17.74
CA ASP A 237 -4.69 4.07 19.16
C ASP A 237 -3.39 3.32 19.43
N ALA A 238 -3.11 2.22 18.74
CA ALA A 238 -1.84 1.50 18.82
C ALA A 238 -0.65 2.38 18.39
N TYR A 239 -0.75 3.05 17.24
CA TYR A 239 0.31 3.95 16.76
C TYR A 239 0.47 5.19 17.65
N ALA A 240 -0.63 5.79 18.10
CA ALA A 240 -0.59 6.91 19.04
C ALA A 240 0.05 6.51 20.37
N ASN A 241 -0.32 5.34 20.89
CA ASN A 241 0.25 4.79 22.14
C ASN A 241 1.75 4.53 22.01
N LEU A 242 2.19 3.91 20.89
CA LEU A 242 3.60 3.66 20.62
C LEU A 242 4.42 4.95 20.68
N ASN A 243 4.00 5.99 19.95
CA ASN A 243 4.63 7.29 19.98
C ASN A 243 4.67 7.90 21.38
N ASN A 244 3.54 7.91 22.07
CA ASN A 244 3.40 8.56 23.37
C ASN A 244 4.20 7.85 24.46
N GLN A 245 4.22 6.50 24.47
CA GLN A 245 4.99 5.75 25.44
C GLN A 245 6.49 5.92 25.24
N VAL A 246 6.98 5.88 23.99
CA VAL A 246 8.40 6.12 23.71
C VAL A 246 8.83 7.51 24.18
N LEU A 247 8.05 8.54 23.89
CA LEU A 247 8.34 9.91 24.33
C LEU A 247 8.26 10.06 25.87
N ASN A 248 7.26 9.42 26.50
CA ASN A 248 7.13 9.43 27.96
C ASN A 248 8.36 8.81 28.63
N LEU A 249 8.80 7.66 28.20
CA LEU A 249 9.98 6.97 28.74
C LEU A 249 11.27 7.77 28.47
N ALA A 250 11.44 8.32 27.26
CA ALA A 250 12.56 9.16 26.92
C ALA A 250 12.65 10.42 27.82
N ASN A 251 11.50 11.06 28.11
CA ASN A 251 11.43 12.20 29.01
C ASN A 251 11.74 11.85 30.48
N GLN A 252 11.60 10.59 30.87
CA GLN A 252 12.01 10.08 32.18
C GLN A 252 13.50 9.67 32.22
N GLY A 253 14.24 9.83 31.11
CA GLY A 253 15.65 9.50 31.01
C GLY A 253 15.93 8.01 30.71
N VAL A 254 14.90 7.24 30.36
CA VAL A 254 15.06 5.85 29.94
C VAL A 254 15.78 5.80 28.59
N THR A 255 16.88 5.07 28.53
CA THR A 255 17.68 4.94 27.30
C THR A 255 17.09 3.89 26.34
N ILE A 256 17.52 3.90 25.07
CA ILE A 256 17.10 2.91 24.06
C ILE A 256 17.43 1.47 24.48
N ASN A 257 18.46 1.26 25.30
CA ASN A 257 18.85 -0.07 25.79
C ASN A 257 17.97 -0.58 26.94
N GLU A 258 17.16 0.30 27.54
CA GLU A 258 16.34 0.02 28.71
C GLU A 258 14.84 0.07 28.40
N ILE A 259 14.45 0.70 27.29
CA ILE A 259 13.05 1.01 26.96
C ILE A 259 12.16 -0.23 26.78
N HIS A 260 12.76 -1.42 26.62
CA HIS A 260 12.05 -2.67 26.44
C HIS A 260 11.85 -3.46 27.74
N ASN A 261 12.36 -2.95 28.88
CA ASN A 261 12.18 -3.52 30.23
C ASN A 261 10.91 -2.97 30.89
#